data_06006778b1f6c9770cc8c7a4bc1bd8c0
#
_entry.id   06006778b1f6c9770cc8c7a4bc1bd8c0
#
_cell.length_a   1.000
_cell.length_b   1.000
_cell.length_c   1.000
_cell.angle_alpha   90.00
_cell.angle_beta   90.00
_cell.angle_gamma   90.00
#
_symmetry.space_group_name_H-M   'P 1'
#
loop_
_entity.id
_entity.type
_entity.pdbx_description
1 polymer ?
#
loop_
_entity_poly.entity_id
_entity_poly.type
_entity_poly.pdbx_seq_one_letter_code
_entity_poly.pdbx_strand_id
1 'polypeptide(L)'
;MMYRKDRVVWGAVLFRTTNPEVVEGAIVRRSERLHWTSEAAKEEVLRWMRQLPETKPAGEIEWQSAEDIAIGHFANDPNHVAVIRSMLLPQGKPPRIR
;
A
#
# COMPACT_ATOMS: atom_id res chain seq x y z
N MET A 1 -14.80 5.95 25.96
CA MET A 1 -14.84 6.53 24.60
C MET A 1 -14.78 5.45 23.56
N MET A 2 -15.65 5.55 22.58
CA MET A 2 -15.68 4.55 21.53
C MET A 2 -14.82 4.98 20.35
N TYR A 3 -14.02 4.07 19.85
CA TYR A 3 -13.30 4.27 18.60
C TYR A 3 -14.26 4.04 17.45
N ARG A 4 -14.22 4.91 16.48
CA ARG A 4 -15.00 4.76 15.27
C ARG A 4 -14.15 4.06 14.24
N LYS A 5 -14.51 2.84 13.89
CA LYS A 5 -13.80 2.08 12.86
C LYS A 5 -13.88 2.73 11.49
N ASP A 6 -14.95 3.48 11.28
CA ASP A 6 -15.15 4.22 10.04
C ASP A 6 -14.17 5.39 9.86
N ARG A 7 -13.37 5.67 10.88
CA ARG A 7 -12.33 6.69 10.79
C ARG A 7 -10.95 6.12 10.47
N VAL A 8 -10.84 4.82 10.29
CA VAL A 8 -9.59 4.18 9.89
C VAL A 8 -9.56 4.12 8.37
N VAL A 9 -8.48 4.59 7.80
CA VAL A 9 -8.27 4.58 6.35
C VAL A 9 -6.95 3.92 6.03
N TRP A 10 -6.78 3.51 4.78
CA TRP A 10 -5.63 2.77 4.33
C TRP A 10 -4.96 3.44 3.14
N GLY A 11 -3.65 3.52 3.18
CA GLY A 11 -2.85 4.01 2.07
C GLY A 11 -1.88 2.96 1.59
N ALA A 12 -1.52 3.01 0.32
CA ALA A 12 -0.59 2.10 -0.29
C ALA A 12 0.63 2.85 -0.82
N VAL A 13 1.79 2.22 -0.70
CA VAL A 13 3.04 2.72 -1.26
C VAL A 13 3.75 1.56 -1.93
N LEU A 14 4.28 1.80 -3.12
CA LEU A 14 5.12 0.85 -3.83
C LEU A 14 6.54 1.36 -3.80
N PHE A 15 7.44 0.57 -3.24
CA PHE A 15 8.86 0.89 -3.16
C PHE A 15 9.66 0.05 -4.14
N ARG A 16 10.74 0.66 -4.62
CA ARG A 16 11.79 -0.06 -5.32
C ARG A 16 12.99 -0.09 -4.39
N THR A 17 13.44 -1.27 -4.02
CA THR A 17 14.50 -1.46 -3.04
C THR A 17 15.63 -2.31 -3.60
N THR A 18 16.83 -2.10 -3.08
CA THR A 18 17.98 -2.95 -3.40
C THR A 18 18.11 -4.12 -2.44
N ASN A 19 17.41 -4.07 -1.33
CA ASN A 19 17.41 -5.12 -0.31
C ASN A 19 15.97 -5.46 0.06
N PRO A 20 15.45 -6.63 -0.35
CA PRO A 20 14.06 -6.99 -0.09
C PRO A 20 13.73 -7.21 1.39
N GLU A 21 14.75 -7.32 2.25
CA GLU A 21 14.52 -7.45 3.69
C GLU A 21 14.23 -6.09 4.34
N VAL A 22 14.56 -5.01 3.66
CA VAL A 22 14.34 -3.65 4.15
C VAL A 22 13.13 -3.07 3.44
N VAL A 23 12.12 -2.67 4.19
CA VAL A 23 10.89 -2.09 3.65
C VAL A 23 11.08 -0.60 3.41
N GLU A 24 12.19 -0.24 2.80
CA GLU A 24 12.52 1.12 2.45
C GLU A 24 13.20 1.15 1.08
N GLY A 25 13.05 2.25 0.39
CA GLY A 25 13.65 2.44 -0.91
C GLY A 25 13.05 3.64 -1.61
N ALA A 26 13.31 3.75 -2.90
CA ALA A 26 12.73 4.81 -3.70
C ALA A 26 11.24 4.55 -3.90
N ILE A 27 10.43 5.57 -3.64
CA ILE A 27 8.99 5.46 -3.85
C ILE A 27 8.70 5.48 -5.35
N VAL A 28 8.06 4.44 -5.84
CA VAL A 28 7.62 4.34 -7.23
C VAL A 28 6.23 4.95 -7.38
N ARG A 29 5.34 4.61 -6.46
CA ARG A 29 3.98 5.11 -6.43
C ARG A 29 3.48 5.16 -5.01
N ARG A 30 2.55 6.05 -4.75
CA ARG A 30 1.80 6.03 -3.50
C ARG A 30 0.38 6.51 -3.76
N SER A 31 -0.51 6.16 -2.84
CA SER A 31 -1.92 6.54 -2.96
C SER A 31 -2.08 8.06 -2.95
N GLU A 32 -2.79 8.56 -3.95
CA GLU A 32 -3.22 9.96 -3.96
C GLU A 32 -4.44 10.13 -3.08
N ARG A 33 -5.24 9.09 -2.97
CA ARG A 33 -6.45 9.04 -2.15
C ARG A 33 -6.39 7.85 -1.24
N LEU A 34 -6.88 8.01 -0.03
CA LEU A 34 -6.92 6.93 0.94
C LEU A 34 -8.12 6.02 0.68
N HIS A 35 -8.07 4.83 1.22
CA HIS A 35 -9.12 3.83 1.05
C HIS A 35 -9.75 3.49 2.39
N TRP A 36 -11.00 3.07 2.36
CA TRP A 36 -11.70 2.65 3.57
C TRP A 36 -11.31 1.25 4.04
N THR A 37 -10.76 0.43 3.16
CA THR A 37 -10.39 -0.95 3.48
C THR A 37 -8.99 -1.27 2.99
N SER A 38 -8.35 -2.24 3.63
CA SER A 38 -7.06 -2.73 3.18
C SER A 38 -7.17 -3.43 1.82
N GLU A 39 -8.30 -4.08 1.55
CA GLU A 39 -8.55 -4.74 0.28
C GLU A 39 -8.57 -3.75 -0.88
N ALA A 40 -9.19 -2.60 -0.68
CA ALA A 40 -9.21 -1.55 -1.70
C ALA A 40 -7.80 -1.00 -1.96
N ALA A 41 -7.00 -0.86 -0.91
CA ALA A 41 -5.61 -0.43 -1.07
C ALA A 41 -4.78 -1.48 -1.82
N LYS A 42 -5.01 -2.76 -1.55
CA LYS A 42 -4.34 -3.84 -2.27
C LYS A 42 -4.72 -3.84 -3.75
N GLU A 43 -5.97 -3.57 -4.06
CA GLU A 43 -6.43 -3.46 -5.44
C GLU A 43 -5.76 -2.30 -6.17
N GLU A 44 -5.49 -1.21 -5.49
CA GLU A 44 -4.75 -0.10 -6.07
C GLU A 44 -3.35 -0.53 -6.49
N VAL A 45 -2.66 -1.31 -5.66
CA VAL A 45 -1.35 -1.85 -6.02
C VAL A 45 -1.45 -2.71 -7.28
N LEU A 46 -2.48 -3.53 -7.40
CA LEU A 46 -2.69 -4.34 -8.60
C LEU A 46 -2.92 -3.48 -9.84
N ARG A 47 -3.63 -2.37 -9.69
CA ARG A 47 -3.80 -1.43 -10.81
C ARG A 47 -2.47 -0.82 -11.22
N TRP A 48 -1.62 -0.45 -10.26
CA TRP A 48 -0.30 0.09 -10.57
C TRP A 48 0.53 -0.92 -11.37
N MET A 49 0.47 -2.19 -11.00
CA MET A 49 1.19 -3.24 -11.74
C MET A 49 0.81 -3.26 -13.21
N ARG A 50 -0.45 -2.96 -13.52
CA ARG A 50 -0.92 -2.95 -14.91
C ARG A 50 -0.58 -1.66 -15.63
N GLN A 51 -0.38 -0.57 -14.90
CA GLN A 51 -0.19 0.78 -15.47
C GLN A 51 1.26 1.21 -15.59
N LEU A 52 2.14 0.67 -14.76
CA LEU A 52 3.54 1.06 -14.77
C LEU A 52 4.24 0.44 -15.99
N PRO A 53 4.91 1.26 -16.81
CA PRO A 53 5.54 0.73 -18.04
C PRO A 53 6.83 -0.03 -17.78
N GLU A 54 7.89 0.68 -17.37
CA GLU A 54 9.22 0.09 -17.28
C GLU A 54 9.58 -0.48 -15.93
N THR A 55 9.06 0.13 -14.87
CA THR A 55 9.35 -0.29 -13.50
C THR A 55 8.27 -1.19 -12.94
N LYS A 56 7.53 -1.86 -13.81
CA LYS A 56 6.43 -2.71 -13.43
C LYS A 56 6.90 -3.89 -12.58
N PRO A 57 6.39 -4.03 -11.36
CA PRO A 57 6.70 -5.20 -10.55
C PRO A 57 6.21 -6.47 -11.23
N ALA A 58 6.91 -7.57 -11.00
CA ALA A 58 6.62 -8.83 -11.66
C ALA A 58 6.18 -9.91 -10.69
N GLY A 59 5.29 -10.77 -11.18
CA GLY A 59 4.83 -11.93 -10.42
C GLY A 59 3.62 -11.62 -9.54
N GLU A 60 3.15 -12.65 -8.88
CA GLU A 60 2.05 -12.52 -7.95
C GLU A 60 2.52 -11.87 -6.65
N ILE A 61 1.62 -11.17 -5.99
CA ILE A 61 1.92 -10.56 -4.70
C ILE A 61 1.55 -11.53 -3.59
N GLU A 62 2.49 -11.73 -2.69
CA GLU A 62 2.27 -12.48 -1.47
C GLU A 62 2.22 -11.49 -0.31
N TRP A 63 1.08 -11.41 0.34
CA TRP A 63 0.84 -10.45 1.40
C TRP A 63 1.10 -11.06 2.78
N GLN A 64 1.88 -10.34 3.57
CA GLN A 64 2.05 -10.62 5.00
C GLN A 64 1.32 -9.52 5.73
N SER A 65 0.21 -9.88 6.37
CA SER A 65 -0.67 -8.91 7.01
C SER A 65 -0.55 -8.96 8.52
N ALA A 66 -0.53 -7.80 9.12
CA ALA A 66 -0.69 -7.60 10.55
C ALA A 66 -1.90 -6.70 10.75
N GLU A 67 -2.16 -6.29 11.98
CA GLU A 67 -3.37 -5.57 12.31
C GLU A 67 -3.52 -4.26 11.54
N ASP A 68 -2.45 -3.50 11.42
CA ASP A 68 -2.47 -2.15 10.84
C ASP A 68 -1.56 -1.98 9.63
N ILE A 69 -0.97 -3.07 9.14
CA ILE A 69 -0.03 -3.02 8.03
C ILE A 69 -0.09 -4.32 7.24
N ALA A 70 0.11 -4.23 5.94
CA ALA A 70 0.33 -5.40 5.10
C ALA A 70 1.51 -5.11 4.19
N ILE A 71 2.40 -6.07 4.06
CA ILE A 71 3.58 -5.97 3.21
C ILE A 71 3.46 -6.99 2.10
N GLY A 72 3.55 -6.52 0.87
CA GLY A 72 3.44 -7.37 -0.31
C GLY A 72 4.78 -7.57 -1.00
N HIS A 73 5.14 -8.82 -1.21
CA HIS A 73 6.32 -9.21 -1.95
C HIS A 73 5.91 -9.80 -3.28
N PHE A 74 6.63 -9.42 -4.32
CA PHE A 74 6.36 -9.91 -5.68
C PHE A 74 7.19 -11.16 -5.94
N ALA A 75 6.54 -12.23 -6.38
CA ALA A 75 7.17 -13.54 -6.49
C ALA A 75 8.41 -13.54 -7.39
N ASN A 76 8.38 -12.77 -8.47
CA ASN A 76 9.45 -12.75 -9.44
C ASN A 76 10.24 -11.43 -9.45
N ASP A 77 10.08 -10.62 -8.40
CA ASP A 77 10.70 -9.31 -8.37
C ASP A 77 11.07 -8.92 -6.94
N PRO A 78 12.26 -9.29 -6.46
CA PRO A 78 12.68 -8.95 -5.11
C PRO A 78 13.01 -7.47 -4.93
N ASN A 79 13.04 -6.70 -6.01
CA ASN A 79 13.39 -5.29 -5.96
C ASN A 79 12.19 -4.38 -5.71
N HIS A 80 11.00 -4.93 -5.66
CA HIS A 80 9.79 -4.15 -5.37
C HIS A 80 9.10 -4.68 -4.13
N VAL A 81 8.61 -3.76 -3.32
CA VAL A 81 7.83 -4.08 -2.11
C VAL A 81 6.65 -3.12 -2.05
N ALA A 82 5.47 -3.66 -1.83
CA ALA A 82 4.28 -2.87 -1.60
C ALA A 82 3.97 -2.84 -0.11
N VAL A 83 3.63 -1.67 0.40
CA VAL A 83 3.26 -1.50 1.81
C VAL A 83 1.89 -0.84 1.87
N ILE A 84 1.00 -1.46 2.63
CA ILE A 84 -0.33 -0.93 2.90
C ILE A 84 -0.42 -0.68 4.39
N ARG A 85 -0.81 0.53 4.76
CA ARG A 85 -0.81 0.95 6.15
C ARG A 85 -2.11 1.64 6.49
N SER A 86 -2.61 1.33 7.68
CA SER A 86 -3.78 2.04 8.20
C SER A 86 -3.36 3.32 8.92
N MET A 87 -4.27 4.27 8.95
CA MET A 87 -4.10 5.48 9.71
C MET A 87 -5.46 6.01 10.11
N LEU A 88 -5.49 6.79 11.18
CA LEU A 88 -6.73 7.42 11.62
C LEU A 88 -6.96 8.69 10.81
N LEU A 89 -8.22 8.93 10.47
CA LEU A 89 -8.59 10.20 9.85
C LEU A 89 -8.30 11.34 10.83
N PRO A 90 -7.60 12.40 10.39
CA PRO A 90 -7.41 13.56 11.24
C PRO A 90 -8.75 14.24 11.51
N GLN A 91 -8.86 14.87 12.68
CA GLN A 91 -10.02 15.66 12.99
C GLN A 91 -9.99 16.96 12.18
N GLY A 92 -11.16 17.43 11.79
CA GLY A 92 -11.28 18.65 11.00
C GLY A 92 -11.45 18.34 9.53
N LYS A 93 -10.49 18.76 8.70
CA LYS A 93 -10.58 18.49 7.27
C LYS A 93 -10.32 17.03 6.97
N PRO A 94 -11.27 16.31 6.38
CA PRO A 94 -11.01 14.93 5.98
C PRO A 94 -10.10 14.91 4.73
N PRO A 95 -9.20 13.92 4.62
CA PRO A 95 -8.45 13.72 3.40
C PRO A 95 -9.36 13.20 2.29
N ARG A 96 -8.84 13.19 1.07
CA ARG A 96 -9.56 12.57 -0.04
C ARG A 96 -9.58 11.06 0.15
N ILE A 97 -10.77 10.48 0.03
CA ILE A 97 -10.99 9.06 0.24
C ILE A 97 -11.76 8.48 -0.93
N ARG A 98 -11.40 7.27 -1.31
CA ARG A 98 -12.10 6.49 -2.30
C ARG A 98 -12.96 5.43 -1.68
#